data_7522cc05719b0c27379c378bccd1af8e
#
_entry.id   7522cc05719b0c27379c378bccd1af8e
#
_cell.length_a   1.000
_cell.length_b   1.000
_cell.length_c   1.000
_cell.angle_alpha   90.00
_cell.angle_beta   90.00
_cell.angle_gamma   90.00
#
_symmetry.space_group_name_H-M   'P 1'
#
loop_
_entity.id
_entity.type
_entity.pdbx_description
1 polymer ?
#
loop_
_entity_poly.entity_id
_entity_poly.type
_entity_poly.pdbx_seq_one_letter_code
_entity_poly.pdbx_strand_id
1 'polypeptide(L)'
;MAKEGFVNIHGKEYKTVAKRVQEFRESVIYKEWSIMTEIVKIDDNQCVMKAIIISPENKVIATGHGCEFKASSQINKTSYVENCETSAIGRALAVLGLAGTEFASANEVQNAIHQQNTPTPKPSIIKATDGAGETLSEEDKQFIRDLAIEVIAAHADNDIAEAHQIYTGLNSEERVFMWTLLDSKVRRSIKDYAGAK
;
A
#
# COMPACT_ATOMS: atom_id res chain seq x y z
N MET A 1 -22.13 9.76 -24.12
CA MET A 1 -20.70 10.16 -24.19
C MET A 1 -20.19 10.32 -22.76
N ALA A 2 -19.00 9.83 -22.44
CA ALA A 2 -18.43 10.05 -21.13
C ALA A 2 -18.15 11.56 -20.97
N LYS A 3 -18.49 12.12 -19.81
CA LYS A 3 -18.25 13.53 -19.49
C LYS A 3 -16.74 13.73 -19.25
N GLU A 4 -16.16 14.72 -19.95
CA GLU A 4 -14.72 14.99 -19.85
C GLU A 4 -14.27 15.27 -18.40
N GLY A 5 -13.21 14.61 -17.96
CA GLY A 5 -12.68 14.72 -16.59
C GLY A 5 -13.46 13.91 -15.55
N PHE A 6 -14.37 13.03 -15.97
CA PHE A 6 -15.09 12.11 -15.09
C PHE A 6 -14.91 10.66 -15.52
N VAL A 7 -14.87 9.76 -14.54
CA VAL A 7 -14.74 8.33 -14.74
C VAL A 7 -15.86 7.62 -13.99
N ASN A 8 -16.58 6.72 -14.67
CA ASN A 8 -17.56 5.87 -14.01
C ASN A 8 -16.88 4.62 -13.46
N ILE A 9 -16.99 4.39 -12.16
CA ILE A 9 -16.44 3.23 -11.47
C ILE A 9 -17.58 2.63 -10.63
N HIS A 10 -17.95 1.38 -10.91
CA HIS A 10 -19.02 0.67 -10.22
C HIS A 10 -20.36 1.45 -10.14
N GLY A 11 -20.71 2.15 -11.23
CA GLY A 11 -21.96 2.90 -11.33
C GLY A 11 -21.94 4.29 -10.67
N LYS A 12 -20.83 4.69 -10.07
CA LYS A 12 -20.62 6.04 -9.51
C LYS A 12 -19.71 6.87 -10.39
N GLU A 13 -20.01 8.15 -10.51
CA GLU A 13 -19.21 9.11 -11.27
C GLU A 13 -18.17 9.79 -10.36
N TYR A 14 -16.90 9.62 -10.69
CA TYR A 14 -15.77 10.21 -9.98
C TYR A 14 -15.07 11.26 -10.83
N LYS A 15 -14.82 12.43 -10.23
CA LYS A 15 -14.05 13.49 -10.87
C LYS A 15 -12.54 13.20 -10.74
N THR A 16 -11.81 13.35 -11.85
CA THR A 16 -10.35 13.23 -11.84
C THR A 16 -9.69 14.39 -11.10
N VAL A 17 -8.48 14.20 -10.59
CA VAL A 17 -7.71 15.29 -9.97
C VAL A 17 -7.41 16.39 -10.98
N ALA A 18 -7.10 16.03 -12.22
CA ALA A 18 -6.87 16.99 -13.30
C ALA A 18 -8.08 17.92 -13.51
N LYS A 19 -9.31 17.36 -13.47
CA LYS A 19 -10.53 18.18 -13.61
C LYS A 19 -10.75 19.10 -12.40
N ARG A 20 -10.44 18.64 -11.18
CA ARG A 20 -10.49 19.48 -9.97
C ARG A 20 -9.52 20.65 -10.06
N VAL A 21 -8.29 20.40 -10.54
CA VAL A 21 -7.26 21.44 -10.73
C VAL A 21 -7.68 22.42 -11.83
N GLN A 22 -8.24 21.93 -12.95
CA GLN A 22 -8.75 22.77 -14.02
C GLN A 22 -9.84 23.73 -13.48
N GLU A 23 -10.86 23.20 -12.80
CA GLU A 23 -11.93 24.02 -12.23
C GLU A 23 -11.41 25.04 -11.21
N PHE A 24 -10.43 24.65 -10.39
CA PHE A 24 -9.78 25.57 -9.47
C PHE A 24 -9.10 26.74 -10.19
N ARG A 25 -8.37 26.46 -11.28
CA ARG A 25 -7.64 27.48 -12.04
C ARG A 25 -8.54 28.35 -12.93
N GLU A 26 -9.64 27.82 -13.42
CA GLU A 26 -10.61 28.52 -14.24
C GLU A 26 -11.58 29.39 -13.41
N SER A 27 -11.71 29.10 -12.12
CA SER A 27 -12.64 29.83 -11.23
C SER A 27 -12.13 31.21 -10.94
N VAL A 28 -13.00 32.20 -11.16
CA VAL A 28 -12.74 33.60 -10.77
C VAL A 28 -12.54 33.79 -9.27
N ILE A 29 -13.13 32.89 -8.45
CA ILE A 29 -13.00 32.93 -6.98
C ILE A 29 -11.60 32.54 -6.55
N TYR A 30 -10.99 31.54 -7.20
CA TYR A 30 -9.71 30.93 -6.79
C TYR A 30 -8.51 31.43 -7.61
N LYS A 31 -8.71 32.42 -8.49
CA LYS A 31 -7.69 32.91 -9.44
C LYS A 31 -6.36 33.27 -8.75
N GLU A 32 -6.45 33.94 -7.61
CA GLU A 32 -5.29 34.42 -6.84
C GLU A 32 -4.82 33.41 -5.76
N TRP A 33 -5.49 32.27 -5.67
CA TRP A 33 -5.18 31.27 -4.64
C TRP A 33 -4.06 30.34 -5.07
N SER A 34 -3.32 29.84 -4.09
CA SER A 34 -2.20 28.94 -4.30
C SER A 34 -2.49 27.53 -3.80
N ILE A 35 -1.92 26.55 -4.50
CA ILE A 35 -1.81 25.17 -4.03
C ILE A 35 -0.33 24.94 -3.75
N MET A 36 -0.01 24.53 -2.53
CA MET A 36 1.33 24.13 -2.10
C MET A 36 1.32 22.68 -1.67
N THR A 37 2.43 21.99 -1.86
CA THR A 37 2.63 20.63 -1.38
C THR A 37 3.85 20.57 -0.47
N GLU A 38 3.78 19.71 0.53
CA GLU A 38 4.84 19.45 1.50
C GLU A 38 5.05 17.95 1.64
N ILE A 39 6.28 17.49 1.64
CA ILE A 39 6.63 16.13 2.00
C ILE A 39 6.59 16.03 3.52
N VAL A 40 5.65 15.25 4.06
CA VAL A 40 5.54 14.97 5.49
C VAL A 40 6.48 13.84 5.90
N LYS A 41 6.57 12.81 5.04
CA LYS A 41 7.46 11.67 5.21
C LYS A 41 7.82 11.11 3.85
N ILE A 42 9.07 10.74 3.67
CA ILE A 42 9.55 9.96 2.53
C ILE A 42 10.63 9.00 2.97
N ASP A 43 10.54 7.77 2.52
CA ASP A 43 11.57 6.75 2.64
C ASP A 43 11.54 5.82 1.43
N ASP A 44 12.37 4.79 1.40
CA ASP A 44 12.47 3.87 0.24
C ASP A 44 11.19 3.10 -0.05
N ASN A 45 10.23 3.05 0.90
CA ASN A 45 9.03 2.25 0.81
C ASN A 45 7.75 3.08 0.66
N GLN A 46 7.72 4.31 1.18
CA GLN A 46 6.50 5.13 1.21
C GLN A 46 6.77 6.62 1.07
N CYS A 47 5.76 7.34 0.60
CA CYS A 47 5.68 8.79 0.62
C CYS A 47 4.37 9.23 1.26
N VAL A 48 4.45 10.21 2.16
CA VAL A 48 3.29 10.94 2.71
C VAL A 48 3.45 12.39 2.37
N MET A 49 2.47 12.95 1.67
CA MET A 49 2.43 14.36 1.31
C MET A 49 1.19 15.05 1.85
N LYS A 50 1.32 16.33 2.08
CA LYS A 50 0.24 17.23 2.42
C LYS A 50 0.13 18.30 1.35
N ALA A 51 -1.08 18.52 0.82
CA ALA A 51 -1.40 19.67 0.00
C ALA A 51 -2.16 20.71 0.82
N ILE A 52 -1.89 21.98 0.55
CA ILE A 52 -2.42 23.13 1.27
C ILE A 52 -2.95 24.12 0.24
N ILE A 53 -4.19 24.57 0.43
CA ILE A 53 -4.78 25.65 -0.38
C ILE A 53 -4.77 26.92 0.46
N ILE A 54 -4.17 27.96 -0.11
CA ILE A 54 -3.90 29.23 0.55
C ILE A 54 -4.60 30.35 -0.20
N SER A 55 -5.35 31.19 0.53
CA SER A 55 -5.98 32.41 -0.03
C SER A 55 -4.95 33.53 -0.22
N PRO A 56 -5.30 34.60 -0.98
CA PRO A 56 -4.43 35.78 -1.15
C PRO A 56 -4.03 36.46 0.16
N GLU A 57 -4.85 36.32 1.21
CA GLU A 57 -4.58 36.85 2.54
C GLU A 57 -3.69 35.92 3.38
N ASN A 58 -3.06 34.94 2.75
CA ASN A 58 -2.15 33.98 3.38
C ASN A 58 -2.82 33.06 4.43
N LYS A 59 -4.14 32.82 4.27
CA LYS A 59 -4.89 31.92 5.12
C LYS A 59 -4.94 30.54 4.53
N VAL A 60 -4.71 29.52 5.34
CA VAL A 60 -4.95 28.11 4.97
C VAL A 60 -6.46 27.89 4.95
N ILE A 61 -6.99 27.52 3.79
CA ILE A 61 -8.43 27.31 3.58
C ILE A 61 -8.77 25.82 3.55
N ALA A 62 -7.92 24.99 2.95
CA ALA A 62 -8.13 23.55 2.86
C ALA A 62 -6.81 22.83 2.88
N THR A 63 -6.84 21.61 3.38
CA THR A 63 -5.69 20.67 3.34
C THR A 63 -6.13 19.29 2.90
N GLY A 64 -5.22 18.55 2.30
CA GLY A 64 -5.40 17.15 1.94
C GLY A 64 -4.10 16.38 2.15
N HIS A 65 -4.21 15.11 2.52
CA HIS A 65 -3.05 14.23 2.68
C HIS A 65 -3.14 13.07 1.71
N GLY A 66 -2.02 12.71 1.12
CA GLY A 66 -1.81 11.50 0.33
C GLY A 66 -0.80 10.60 1.02
N CYS A 67 -0.95 9.30 0.83
CA CYS A 67 0.03 8.30 1.24
C CYS A 67 0.11 7.25 0.14
N GLU A 68 1.31 7.01 -0.37
CA GLU A 68 1.56 6.00 -1.40
C GLU A 68 2.73 5.11 -1.01
N PHE A 69 2.56 3.81 -1.24
CA PHE A 69 3.60 2.82 -1.02
C PHE A 69 4.23 2.42 -2.36
N LYS A 70 5.56 2.38 -2.42
CA LYS A 70 6.32 2.02 -3.62
C LYS A 70 5.97 0.63 -4.15
N ALA A 71 5.69 -0.31 -3.26
CA ALA A 71 5.35 -1.68 -3.61
C ALA A 71 3.87 -1.90 -3.99
N SER A 72 3.00 -0.88 -3.84
CA SER A 72 1.54 -1.05 -4.00
C SER A 72 1.08 -1.26 -5.45
N SER A 73 1.88 -0.86 -6.45
CA SER A 73 1.59 -1.07 -7.87
C SER A 73 2.84 -0.98 -8.73
N GLN A 74 2.76 -1.45 -9.99
CA GLN A 74 3.87 -1.29 -10.95
C GLN A 74 4.19 0.18 -11.24
N ILE A 75 3.17 1.05 -11.25
CA ILE A 75 3.34 2.48 -11.46
C ILE A 75 4.04 3.09 -10.24
N ASN A 76 3.67 2.69 -9.03
CA ASN A 76 4.27 3.22 -7.80
C ASN A 76 5.73 2.80 -7.62
N LYS A 77 6.20 1.73 -8.24
CA LYS A 77 7.63 1.37 -8.21
C LYS A 77 8.56 2.50 -8.71
N THR A 78 8.06 3.31 -9.63
CA THR A 78 8.83 4.43 -10.23
C THR A 78 8.26 5.80 -9.93
N SER A 79 6.98 5.90 -9.57
CA SER A 79 6.24 7.18 -9.50
C SER A 79 5.37 7.31 -8.23
N TYR A 80 5.77 6.67 -7.11
CA TYR A 80 5.00 6.75 -5.87
C TYR A 80 4.97 8.15 -5.26
N VAL A 81 6.00 8.97 -5.51
CA VAL A 81 6.09 10.36 -5.03
C VAL A 81 5.10 11.24 -5.77
N GLU A 82 5.10 11.18 -7.11
CA GLU A 82 4.21 11.95 -7.98
C GLU A 82 2.74 11.55 -7.77
N ASN A 83 2.48 10.25 -7.58
CA ASN A 83 1.14 9.77 -7.27
C ASN A 83 0.67 10.25 -5.89
N CYS A 84 1.57 10.27 -4.89
CA CYS A 84 1.29 10.80 -3.56
C CYS A 84 0.93 12.28 -3.61
N GLU A 85 1.66 13.09 -4.37
CA GLU A 85 1.37 14.51 -4.58
C GLU A 85 0.00 14.71 -5.24
N THR A 86 -0.27 13.97 -6.30
CA THR A 86 -1.57 14.01 -7.00
C THR A 86 -2.72 13.68 -6.05
N SER A 87 -2.59 12.63 -5.23
CA SER A 87 -3.58 12.24 -4.22
C SER A 87 -3.80 13.35 -3.19
N ALA A 88 -2.72 13.95 -2.67
CA ALA A 88 -2.81 15.04 -1.70
C ALA A 88 -3.55 16.27 -2.28
N ILE A 89 -3.20 16.68 -3.49
CA ILE A 89 -3.86 17.80 -4.21
C ILE A 89 -5.34 17.50 -4.43
N GLY A 90 -5.66 16.28 -4.91
CA GLY A 90 -7.04 15.87 -5.14
C GLY A 90 -7.90 15.96 -3.89
N ARG A 91 -7.38 15.59 -2.73
CA ARG A 91 -8.04 15.67 -1.43
C ARG A 91 -8.20 17.10 -0.93
N ALA A 92 -7.17 17.94 -1.06
CA ALA A 92 -7.26 19.36 -0.69
C ALA A 92 -8.36 20.08 -1.50
N LEU A 93 -8.42 19.83 -2.81
CA LEU A 93 -9.46 20.38 -3.68
C LEU A 93 -10.85 19.83 -3.37
N ALA A 94 -10.96 18.58 -2.92
CA ALA A 94 -12.22 18.02 -2.45
C ALA A 94 -12.72 18.72 -1.19
N VAL A 95 -11.83 18.97 -0.22
CA VAL A 95 -12.14 19.74 1.01
C VAL A 95 -12.57 21.17 0.67
N LEU A 96 -11.98 21.78 -0.35
CA LEU A 96 -12.37 23.10 -0.85
C LEU A 96 -13.78 23.13 -1.46
N GLY A 97 -14.38 21.98 -1.78
CA GLY A 97 -15.71 21.88 -2.40
C GLY A 97 -15.69 21.48 -3.88
N LEU A 98 -14.54 21.13 -4.45
CA LEU A 98 -14.40 20.70 -5.84
C LEU A 98 -14.46 19.16 -6.03
N ALA A 99 -14.98 18.43 -5.03
CA ALA A 99 -15.06 16.98 -5.05
C ALA A 99 -15.94 16.42 -6.18
N GLY A 100 -17.07 17.04 -6.45
CA GLY A 100 -18.17 16.47 -7.22
C GLY A 100 -19.12 15.70 -6.30
N THR A 101 -19.72 14.59 -6.78
CA THR A 101 -20.63 13.76 -5.99
C THR A 101 -19.91 12.85 -5.01
N GLU A 102 -18.66 12.48 -5.30
CA GLU A 102 -17.85 11.59 -4.48
C GLU A 102 -16.58 12.32 -4.00
N PHE A 103 -16.25 12.16 -2.71
CA PHE A 103 -15.11 12.85 -2.10
C PHE A 103 -13.77 12.34 -2.67
N ALA A 104 -13.64 11.02 -2.83
CA ALA A 104 -12.49 10.42 -3.49
C ALA A 104 -12.43 10.84 -4.96
N SER A 105 -11.22 10.98 -5.50
CA SER A 105 -11.03 11.22 -6.93
C SER A 105 -11.08 9.90 -7.71
N ALA A 106 -11.31 9.99 -9.03
CA ALA A 106 -11.22 8.82 -9.91
C ALA A 106 -9.85 8.13 -9.80
N ASN A 107 -8.77 8.91 -9.68
CA ASN A 107 -7.41 8.41 -9.51
C ASN A 107 -7.24 7.60 -8.22
N GLU A 108 -7.76 8.11 -7.09
CA GLU A 108 -7.70 7.42 -5.79
C GLU A 108 -8.47 6.09 -5.83
N VAL A 109 -9.67 6.08 -6.40
CA VAL A 109 -10.49 4.87 -6.46
C VAL A 109 -9.86 3.83 -7.41
N GLN A 110 -9.33 4.25 -8.56
CA GLN A 110 -8.62 3.37 -9.48
C GLN A 110 -7.37 2.76 -8.81
N ASN A 111 -6.58 3.58 -8.10
CA ASN A 111 -5.42 3.11 -7.35
C ASN A 111 -5.82 2.10 -6.26
N ALA A 112 -6.86 2.39 -5.49
CA ALA A 112 -7.36 1.49 -4.44
C ALA A 112 -7.84 0.15 -5.02
N ILE A 113 -8.61 0.18 -6.13
CA ILE A 113 -9.05 -1.04 -6.83
C ILE A 113 -7.84 -1.80 -7.36
N HIS A 114 -6.85 -1.11 -7.92
CA HIS A 114 -5.64 -1.74 -8.45
C HIS A 114 -4.84 -2.40 -7.32
N GLN A 115 -4.70 -1.74 -6.17
CA GLN A 115 -4.04 -2.31 -4.98
C GLN A 115 -4.79 -3.53 -4.44
N GLN A 116 -6.12 -3.51 -4.41
CA GLN A 116 -6.96 -4.63 -3.99
C GLN A 116 -6.94 -5.80 -4.96
N ASN A 117 -6.87 -5.51 -6.27
CA ASN A 117 -6.85 -6.50 -7.33
C ASN A 117 -5.43 -6.94 -7.73
N THR A 118 -4.39 -6.17 -7.36
CA THR A 118 -3.02 -6.68 -7.42
C THR A 118 -2.98 -7.79 -6.37
N PRO A 119 -2.81 -9.06 -6.78
CA PRO A 119 -2.59 -10.08 -5.80
C PRO A 119 -1.36 -9.59 -5.02
N THR A 120 -1.51 -9.16 -3.78
CA THR A 120 -0.44 -9.37 -2.84
C THR A 120 -0.04 -10.80 -3.11
N PRO A 121 1.24 -11.10 -3.46
CA PRO A 121 1.64 -12.48 -3.51
C PRO A 121 1.23 -13.01 -2.15
N LYS A 122 0.05 -13.68 -2.10
CA LYS A 122 -0.31 -14.44 -0.91
C LYS A 122 0.87 -15.37 -0.78
N PRO A 123 1.62 -15.30 0.31
CA PRO A 123 2.70 -16.24 0.50
C PRO A 123 2.07 -17.59 0.23
N SER A 124 2.50 -18.27 -0.82
CA SER A 124 1.90 -19.54 -1.21
C SER A 124 2.41 -20.55 -0.20
N ILE A 125 1.67 -20.67 0.92
CA ILE A 125 1.89 -21.73 1.87
C ILE A 125 1.69 -23.03 1.10
N ILE A 126 2.75 -23.79 0.96
CA ILE A 126 2.69 -25.14 0.41
C ILE A 126 1.80 -25.93 1.36
N LYS A 127 0.84 -26.70 0.84
CA LYS A 127 0.04 -27.60 1.68
C LYS A 127 1.00 -28.48 2.48
N ALA A 128 0.78 -28.54 3.81
CA ALA A 128 1.56 -29.40 4.66
C ALA A 128 1.54 -30.84 4.12
N THR A 129 2.70 -31.49 4.11
CA THR A 129 2.78 -32.91 3.76
C THR A 129 2.07 -33.76 4.80
N ASP A 130 1.39 -34.81 4.37
CA ASP A 130 0.68 -35.72 5.25
C ASP A 130 1.63 -36.24 6.37
N GLY A 131 1.16 -36.16 7.61
CA GLY A 131 1.92 -36.61 8.82
C GLY A 131 2.70 -35.50 9.53
N ALA A 132 2.94 -34.32 8.92
CA ALA A 132 3.61 -33.23 9.62
C ALA A 132 2.65 -32.52 10.57
N GLY A 133 2.98 -32.46 11.86
CA GLY A 133 2.19 -31.80 12.88
C GLY A 133 0.97 -32.60 13.38
N GLU A 134 0.98 -33.95 13.27
CA GLU A 134 -0.09 -34.80 13.79
C GLU A 134 -0.32 -34.63 15.29
N THR A 135 0.71 -34.28 16.05
CA THR A 135 0.67 -34.03 17.50
C THR A 135 0.26 -32.60 17.88
N LEU A 136 0.21 -31.67 16.89
CA LEU A 136 -0.12 -30.29 17.15
C LEU A 136 -1.65 -30.07 17.13
N SER A 137 -2.15 -29.23 18.04
CA SER A 137 -3.53 -28.79 18.02
C SER A 137 -3.85 -27.94 16.78
N GLU A 138 -5.12 -27.80 16.41
CA GLU A 138 -5.50 -26.93 15.28
C GLU A 138 -5.18 -25.45 15.56
N GLU A 139 -5.21 -25.03 16.83
CA GLU A 139 -4.83 -23.67 17.25
C GLU A 139 -3.31 -23.48 17.04
N ASP A 140 -2.47 -24.42 17.46
CA ASP A 140 -1.02 -24.36 17.23
C ASP A 140 -0.69 -24.38 15.73
N LYS A 141 -1.36 -25.22 14.96
CA LYS A 141 -1.18 -25.24 13.48
C LYS A 141 -1.55 -23.92 12.84
N GLN A 142 -2.62 -23.26 13.31
CA GLN A 142 -3.00 -21.97 12.80
C GLN A 142 -1.95 -20.90 13.16
N PHE A 143 -1.50 -20.88 14.39
CA PHE A 143 -0.43 -20.01 14.85
C PHE A 143 0.86 -20.18 14.01
N ILE A 144 1.26 -21.42 13.72
CA ILE A 144 2.44 -21.67 12.88
C ILE A 144 2.21 -21.26 11.42
N ARG A 145 0.99 -21.37 10.89
CA ARG A 145 0.66 -20.84 9.55
C ARG A 145 0.83 -19.31 9.49
N ASP A 146 0.41 -18.62 10.53
CA ASP A 146 0.55 -17.16 10.61
C ASP A 146 2.02 -16.76 10.69
N LEU A 147 2.82 -17.45 11.53
CA LEU A 147 4.28 -17.26 11.58
C LEU A 147 4.99 -17.63 10.27
N ALA A 148 4.51 -18.61 9.53
CA ALA A 148 5.07 -18.96 8.22
C ALA A 148 4.87 -17.81 7.20
N ILE A 149 3.78 -17.06 7.31
CA ILE A 149 3.54 -15.86 6.51
C ILE A 149 4.57 -14.78 6.85
N GLU A 150 4.86 -14.57 8.14
CA GLU A 150 5.87 -13.61 8.60
C GLU A 150 7.28 -14.01 8.11
N VAL A 151 7.64 -15.28 8.20
CA VAL A 151 8.92 -15.80 7.69
C VAL A 151 9.07 -15.55 6.19
N ILE A 152 8.01 -15.77 5.41
CA ILE A 152 8.03 -15.55 3.96
C ILE A 152 8.12 -14.06 3.66
N ALA A 153 7.44 -13.21 4.42
CA ALA A 153 7.50 -11.76 4.28
C ALA A 153 8.92 -11.23 4.60
N ALA A 154 9.50 -11.63 5.74
CA ALA A 154 10.88 -11.26 6.10
C ALA A 154 11.89 -11.70 5.03
N HIS A 155 11.73 -12.90 4.47
CA HIS A 155 12.56 -13.37 3.36
C HIS A 155 12.39 -12.50 2.10
N ALA A 156 11.17 -12.08 1.77
CA ALA A 156 10.88 -11.24 0.62
C ALA A 156 11.51 -9.84 0.76
N ASP A 157 11.57 -9.33 2.00
CA ASP A 157 12.22 -8.07 2.37
C ASP A 157 13.76 -8.20 2.52
N ASN A 158 14.31 -9.39 2.22
CA ASN A 158 15.72 -9.74 2.37
C ASN A 158 16.22 -9.69 3.82
N ASP A 159 15.32 -9.71 4.81
CA ASP A 159 15.66 -9.86 6.23
C ASP A 159 15.72 -11.35 6.63
N ILE A 160 16.82 -12.01 6.22
CA ILE A 160 17.01 -13.43 6.49
C ILE A 160 17.29 -13.67 7.98
N ALA A 161 17.78 -12.67 8.71
CA ALA A 161 18.03 -12.75 10.14
C ALA A 161 16.71 -12.90 10.91
N GLU A 162 15.71 -12.06 10.60
CA GLU A 162 14.37 -12.15 11.18
C GLU A 162 13.70 -13.47 10.83
N ALA A 163 13.69 -13.85 9.54
CA ALA A 163 13.14 -15.13 9.08
C ALA A 163 13.75 -16.32 9.83
N HIS A 164 15.07 -16.32 10.04
CA HIS A 164 15.78 -17.35 10.79
C HIS A 164 15.43 -17.31 12.30
N GLN A 165 15.31 -16.13 12.90
CA GLN A 165 14.95 -15.97 14.31
C GLN A 165 13.55 -16.52 14.59
N ILE A 166 12.56 -16.19 13.76
CA ILE A 166 11.19 -16.70 13.89
C ILE A 166 11.22 -18.24 13.81
N TYR A 167 11.88 -18.80 12.79
CA TYR A 167 11.97 -20.26 12.60
C TYR A 167 12.65 -20.96 13.78
N THR A 168 13.75 -20.43 14.31
CA THR A 168 14.51 -21.04 15.40
C THR A 168 13.85 -20.87 16.76
N GLY A 169 12.95 -19.91 16.93
CA GLY A 169 12.13 -19.72 18.13
C GLY A 169 11.11 -20.83 18.39
N LEU A 170 10.78 -21.63 17.38
CA LEU A 170 9.83 -22.72 17.46
C LEU A 170 10.46 -24.00 18.07
N ASN A 171 9.62 -24.85 18.66
CA ASN A 171 10.03 -26.18 19.12
C ASN A 171 10.25 -27.15 17.93
N SER A 172 10.69 -28.40 18.22
CA SER A 172 11.04 -29.34 17.16
C SER A 172 9.88 -29.76 16.27
N GLU A 173 8.69 -29.96 16.83
CA GLU A 173 7.49 -30.38 16.09
C GLU A 173 6.92 -29.24 15.27
N GLU A 174 6.86 -28.05 15.85
CA GLU A 174 6.44 -26.81 15.18
C GLU A 174 7.35 -26.47 14.00
N ARG A 175 8.67 -26.61 14.17
CA ARG A 175 9.63 -26.42 13.06
C ARG A 175 9.40 -27.39 11.91
N VAL A 176 9.13 -28.65 12.20
CA VAL A 176 8.83 -29.66 11.17
C VAL A 176 7.56 -29.25 10.41
N PHE A 177 6.52 -28.84 11.12
CA PHE A 177 5.29 -28.37 10.47
C PHE A 177 5.51 -27.09 9.67
N MET A 178 6.15 -26.06 10.25
CA MET A 178 6.50 -24.85 9.52
C MET A 178 7.33 -25.14 8.28
N TRP A 179 8.31 -26.05 8.38
CA TRP A 179 9.15 -26.43 7.25
C TRP A 179 8.37 -26.93 6.05
N THR A 180 7.24 -27.63 6.27
CA THR A 180 6.36 -28.08 5.18
C THR A 180 5.60 -26.95 4.51
N LEU A 181 5.41 -25.81 5.19
CA LEU A 181 4.69 -24.64 4.71
C LEU A 181 5.57 -23.68 3.88
N LEU A 182 6.89 -23.76 4.01
CA LEU A 182 7.84 -22.89 3.34
C LEU A 182 8.25 -23.46 1.98
N ASP A 183 8.51 -22.60 1.00
CA ASP A 183 9.06 -23.01 -0.28
C ASP A 183 10.57 -23.35 -0.20
N SER A 184 11.11 -23.91 -1.28
CA SER A 184 12.50 -24.34 -1.33
C SER A 184 13.52 -23.19 -1.25
N LYS A 185 13.14 -21.98 -1.69
CA LYS A 185 14.04 -20.80 -1.65
C LYS A 185 14.15 -20.28 -0.22
N VAL A 186 13.01 -20.09 0.46
CA VAL A 186 12.97 -19.68 1.87
C VAL A 186 13.70 -20.67 2.75
N ARG A 187 13.44 -21.98 2.58
CA ARG A 187 14.15 -23.05 3.32
C ARG A 187 15.66 -22.97 3.13
N ARG A 188 16.11 -22.73 1.89
CA ARG A 188 17.54 -22.63 1.58
C ARG A 188 18.16 -21.43 2.29
N SER A 189 17.54 -20.24 2.19
CA SER A 189 18.04 -19.02 2.82
C SER A 189 18.17 -19.19 4.35
N ILE A 190 17.19 -19.80 5.01
CA ILE A 190 17.23 -20.07 6.45
C ILE A 190 18.40 -21.02 6.80
N LYS A 191 18.61 -22.07 6.00
CA LYS A 191 19.73 -23.02 6.20
C LYS A 191 21.09 -22.36 5.98
N ASP A 192 21.24 -21.61 4.90
CA ASP A 192 22.50 -20.96 4.54
C ASP A 192 22.89 -19.91 5.59
N TYR A 193 21.90 -19.20 6.16
CA TYR A 193 22.11 -18.25 7.26
C TYR A 193 22.62 -18.94 8.54
N ALA A 194 22.09 -20.11 8.87
CA ALA A 194 22.55 -20.90 10.02
C ALA A 194 23.99 -21.39 9.86
N GLY A 195 24.43 -21.63 8.63
CA GLY A 195 25.81 -22.08 8.31
C GLY A 195 26.84 -20.95 8.24
N ALA A 196 26.40 -19.69 8.27
CA ALA A 196 27.26 -18.50 8.16
C ALA A 196 27.73 -17.94 9.51
N LYS A 197 27.36 -18.58 10.62
CA LYS A 197 27.82 -18.31 11.98
C LYS A 197 28.78 -19.40 12.42
#